data_67d37b9ea1f305a713058751048e7b63
#
_entry.id   67d37b9ea1f305a713058751048e7b63
#
_cell.length_a   1.000
_cell.length_b   1.000
_cell.length_c   1.000
_cell.angle_alpha   90.00
_cell.angle_beta   90.00
_cell.angle_gamma   90.00
#
_symmetry.space_group_name_H-M   'P 1'
#
loop_
_entity.id
_entity.type
_entity.pdbx_description
1 polymer ?
#
loop_
_entity_poly.entity_id
_entity_poly.type
_entity_poly.pdbx_seq_one_letter_code
_entity_poly.pdbx_strand_id
1 'polypeptide(L)'
;ERLKATPANLNGLLDALGERQAVLVGNDWGASIAWQAAQVRPDRFRAVAALGVPMMGRAPMAPSRLFPQNEQAWFYTHYFSAPGVAEAEFERDIPATLRKIYFCASGAMGPRDGGTPNPFGMVPRGGGLLDSLTDPTALPPWLGAADLERSVQAYTRSGFRGGLNYYRNLDGNWQAQAAFAGLRIEVPALYLVGEYDTGLAIPGMRQIIDAMPLLAPDLRGSQVIARAGHWLQQEAPDAVNAALVAFLRAL
;
A
#
# COMPACT_ATOMS: atom_id res chain seq x y z
N GLU A 1 -10.99 0.99 9.43
CA GLU A 1 -11.95 1.80 8.65
C GLU A 1 -12.40 1.05 7.41
N ARG A 2 -13.67 1.19 7.05
CA ARG A 2 -14.19 0.55 5.83
C ARG A 2 -13.82 1.41 4.63
N LEU A 3 -13.33 0.80 3.54
CA LEU A 3 -13.04 1.50 2.29
C LEU A 3 -14.23 2.35 1.76
N LYS A 4 -15.46 2.00 2.13
CA LYS A 4 -16.65 2.80 1.81
C LYS A 4 -16.67 4.19 2.44
N ALA A 5 -16.14 4.34 3.66
CA ALA A 5 -16.13 5.62 4.36
C ALA A 5 -15.06 6.56 3.79
N THR A 6 -14.01 6.00 3.20
CA THR A 6 -12.85 6.76 2.75
C THR A 6 -13.13 7.66 1.54
N PRO A 7 -13.83 7.21 0.45
CA PRO A 7 -14.26 8.12 -0.61
C PRO A 7 -15.20 9.21 -0.11
N ALA A 8 -16.09 8.91 0.85
CA ALA A 8 -16.96 9.92 1.47
C ALA A 8 -16.16 10.96 2.26
N ASN A 9 -15.14 10.52 3.01
CA ASN A 9 -14.24 11.41 3.73
C ASN A 9 -13.43 12.31 2.78
N LEU A 10 -12.94 11.77 1.64
CA LEU A 10 -12.25 12.56 0.62
C LEU A 10 -13.17 13.60 -0.03
N ASN A 11 -14.44 13.25 -0.30
CA ASN A 11 -15.43 14.22 -0.77
C ASN A 11 -15.66 15.32 0.26
N GLY A 12 -15.85 14.96 1.53
CA GLY A 12 -16.01 15.92 2.61
C GLY A 12 -14.80 16.85 2.78
N LEU A 13 -13.59 16.34 2.53
CA LEU A 13 -12.38 17.17 2.52
C LEU A 13 -12.40 18.16 1.35
N LEU A 14 -12.77 17.74 0.14
CA LEU A 14 -12.90 18.66 -1.00
C LEU A 14 -13.96 19.73 -0.73
N ASP A 15 -15.10 19.36 -0.15
CA ASP A 15 -16.16 20.31 0.20
C ASP A 15 -15.67 21.32 1.24
N ALA A 16 -14.94 20.87 2.25
CA ALA A 16 -14.36 21.74 3.27
C ALA A 16 -13.28 22.69 2.74
N LEU A 17 -12.57 22.29 1.68
CA LEU A 17 -11.59 23.13 0.99
C LEU A 17 -12.21 24.02 -0.11
N GLY A 18 -13.50 23.90 -0.38
CA GLY A 18 -14.18 24.62 -1.45
C GLY A 18 -13.80 24.16 -2.86
N GLU A 19 -13.19 22.96 -2.98
CA GLU A 19 -12.73 22.42 -4.24
C GLU A 19 -13.77 21.53 -4.89
N ARG A 20 -14.00 21.72 -6.19
CA ARG A 20 -14.94 20.88 -6.96
C ARG A 20 -14.34 19.54 -7.34
N GLN A 21 -13.08 19.51 -7.72
CA GLN A 21 -12.38 18.33 -8.19
C GLN A 21 -10.93 18.32 -7.70
N ALA A 22 -10.36 17.12 -7.60
CA ALA A 22 -8.94 16.93 -7.31
C ALA A 22 -8.32 15.81 -8.16
N VAL A 23 -7.00 15.78 -8.20
CA VAL A 23 -6.22 14.61 -8.58
C VAL A 23 -5.84 13.88 -7.29
N LEU A 24 -6.03 12.56 -7.28
CA LEU A 24 -5.63 11.71 -6.17
C LEU A 24 -4.22 11.15 -6.42
N VAL A 25 -3.37 11.25 -5.42
CA VAL A 25 -2.07 10.57 -5.41
C VAL A 25 -2.00 9.74 -4.13
N GLY A 26 -1.76 8.44 -4.25
CA GLY A 26 -1.73 7.54 -3.09
C GLY A 26 -0.65 6.46 -3.20
N ASN A 27 -0.05 6.10 -2.06
CA ASN A 27 0.87 4.98 -1.93
C ASN A 27 0.27 3.90 -1.04
N ASP A 28 0.52 2.62 -1.34
CA ASP A 28 0.06 1.46 -0.56
C ASP A 28 -1.46 1.44 -0.37
N TRP A 29 -1.96 1.45 0.86
CA TRP A 29 -3.40 1.61 1.13
C TRP A 29 -3.96 2.91 0.56
N GLY A 30 -3.16 3.97 0.51
CA GLY A 30 -3.53 5.23 -0.14
C GLY A 30 -3.77 5.05 -1.65
N ALA A 31 -3.00 4.20 -2.32
CA ALA A 31 -3.24 3.84 -3.73
C ALA A 31 -4.56 3.08 -3.90
N SER A 32 -4.83 2.08 -3.05
CA SER A 32 -6.09 1.33 -3.05
C SER A 32 -7.30 2.25 -2.85
N ILE A 33 -7.17 3.24 -1.96
CA ILE A 33 -8.20 4.25 -1.70
C ILE A 33 -8.36 5.18 -2.90
N ALA A 34 -7.26 5.64 -3.49
CA ALA A 34 -7.28 6.53 -4.65
C ALA A 34 -7.95 5.87 -5.85
N TRP A 35 -7.60 4.61 -6.16
CA TRP A 35 -8.27 3.82 -7.19
C TRP A 35 -9.77 3.75 -6.96
N GLN A 36 -10.19 3.35 -5.76
CA GLN A 36 -11.61 3.19 -5.46
C GLN A 36 -12.37 4.51 -5.49
N ALA A 37 -11.78 5.60 -4.99
CA ALA A 37 -12.40 6.91 -5.03
C ALA A 37 -12.59 7.41 -6.48
N ALA A 38 -11.56 7.27 -7.33
CA ALA A 38 -11.65 7.62 -8.74
C ALA A 38 -12.68 6.75 -9.48
N GLN A 39 -12.81 5.47 -9.13
CA GLN A 39 -13.79 4.55 -9.71
C GLN A 39 -15.24 4.95 -9.41
N VAL A 40 -15.53 5.32 -8.16
CA VAL A 40 -16.91 5.58 -7.71
C VAL A 40 -17.32 7.05 -7.81
N ARG A 41 -16.37 7.98 -7.92
CA ARG A 41 -16.61 9.43 -8.01
C ARG A 41 -15.70 10.11 -9.05
N PRO A 42 -15.77 9.68 -10.33
CA PRO A 42 -15.00 10.33 -11.40
C PRO A 42 -15.41 11.81 -11.61
N ASP A 43 -16.60 12.19 -11.14
CA ASP A 43 -17.08 13.58 -11.12
C ASP A 43 -16.29 14.47 -10.13
N ARG A 44 -15.71 13.88 -9.07
CA ARG A 44 -14.94 14.59 -8.04
C ARG A 44 -13.43 14.38 -8.17
N PHE A 45 -13.00 13.25 -8.70
CA PHE A 45 -11.59 12.88 -8.84
C PHE A 45 -11.25 12.73 -10.32
N ARG A 46 -10.70 13.80 -10.90
CA ARG A 46 -10.47 13.93 -12.34
C ARG A 46 -9.27 13.17 -12.88
N ALA A 47 -8.41 12.65 -12.02
CA ALA A 47 -7.27 11.78 -12.34
C ALA A 47 -6.76 11.06 -11.09
N VAL A 48 -6.01 9.97 -11.27
CA VAL A 48 -5.41 9.19 -10.20
C VAL A 48 -3.97 8.80 -10.53
N ALA A 49 -3.07 8.98 -9.55
CA ALA A 49 -1.72 8.42 -9.58
C ALA A 49 -1.54 7.48 -8.37
N ALA A 50 -1.23 6.22 -8.64
CA ALA A 50 -1.09 5.19 -7.62
C ALA A 50 0.35 4.68 -7.56
N LEU A 51 0.87 4.55 -6.34
CA LEU A 51 2.23 4.13 -6.05
C LEU A 51 2.21 2.80 -5.27
N GLY A 52 2.98 1.83 -5.74
CA GLY A 52 3.16 0.52 -5.10
C GLY A 52 2.03 -0.46 -5.35
N VAL A 53 0.76 -0.08 -5.15
CA VAL A 53 -0.39 -0.97 -5.31
C VAL A 53 -1.12 -0.71 -6.62
N PRO A 54 -1.21 -1.71 -7.54
CA PRO A 54 -1.91 -1.56 -8.81
C PRO A 54 -3.45 -1.52 -8.65
N MET A 55 -4.15 -1.08 -9.70
CA MET A 55 -5.60 -1.28 -9.77
C MET A 55 -5.90 -2.77 -9.86
N MET A 56 -6.70 -3.24 -8.92
CA MET A 56 -7.15 -4.64 -8.87
C MET A 56 -8.68 -4.69 -8.97
N GLY A 57 -9.18 -5.57 -9.81
CA GLY A 57 -10.60 -5.93 -9.82
C GLY A 57 -11.00 -6.62 -8.51
N ARG A 58 -12.31 -6.74 -8.30
CA ARG A 58 -12.83 -7.50 -7.16
C ARG A 58 -12.36 -8.95 -7.25
N ALA A 59 -11.72 -9.43 -6.18
CA ALA A 59 -11.25 -10.81 -6.10
C ALA A 59 -12.41 -11.83 -6.22
N PRO A 60 -12.19 -13.03 -6.77
CA PRO A 60 -13.23 -14.05 -6.95
C PRO A 60 -13.80 -14.58 -5.63
N MET A 61 -13.07 -14.44 -4.55
CA MET A 61 -13.48 -14.85 -3.20
C MET A 61 -12.98 -13.84 -2.16
N ALA A 62 -13.53 -13.94 -0.95
CA ALA A 62 -13.12 -13.08 0.17
C ALA A 62 -11.62 -13.21 0.46
N PRO A 63 -10.90 -12.10 0.77
CA PRO A 63 -9.48 -12.11 1.06
C PRO A 63 -9.06 -13.11 2.14
N SER A 64 -9.85 -13.27 3.18
CA SER A 64 -9.60 -14.27 4.23
C SER A 64 -9.55 -15.73 3.71
N ARG A 65 -10.13 -15.99 2.54
CA ARG A 65 -10.12 -17.31 1.88
C ARG A 65 -9.11 -17.37 0.73
N LEU A 66 -8.66 -16.23 0.25
CA LEU A 66 -7.73 -16.11 -0.87
C LEU A 66 -6.27 -16.20 -0.40
N PHE A 67 -5.96 -15.52 0.71
CA PHE A 67 -4.59 -15.48 1.21
C PHE A 67 -4.18 -16.81 1.86
N PRO A 68 -2.95 -17.29 1.60
CA PRO A 68 -2.49 -18.58 2.05
C PRO A 68 -2.34 -18.65 3.57
N GLN A 69 -2.68 -19.80 4.13
CA GLN A 69 -2.38 -20.16 5.52
C GLN A 69 -2.32 -21.68 5.68
N ASN A 70 -1.53 -22.14 6.63
CA ASN A 70 -1.43 -23.54 7.01
C ASN A 70 -1.19 -23.68 8.53
N GLU A 71 -0.87 -24.88 9.00
CA GLU A 71 -0.60 -25.13 10.43
C GLU A 71 0.66 -24.43 10.93
N GLN A 72 1.66 -24.16 10.08
CA GLN A 72 2.95 -23.60 10.44
C GLN A 72 3.01 -22.08 10.29
N ALA A 73 2.27 -21.51 9.32
CA ALA A 73 2.36 -20.09 9.00
C ALA A 73 1.05 -19.54 8.41
N TRP A 74 0.90 -18.25 8.47
CA TRP A 74 -0.18 -17.50 7.84
C TRP A 74 0.38 -16.31 7.07
N PHE A 75 -0.31 -15.90 6.02
CA PHE A 75 0.06 -14.71 5.30
C PHE A 75 -0.10 -13.46 6.18
N TYR A 76 0.75 -12.45 6.01
CA TYR A 76 0.79 -11.27 6.86
C TYR A 76 -0.58 -10.59 7.06
N THR A 77 -1.46 -10.64 6.06
CA THR A 77 -2.81 -10.06 6.16
C THR A 77 -3.67 -10.74 7.24
N HIS A 78 -3.52 -12.05 7.42
CA HIS A 78 -4.18 -12.78 8.51
C HIS A 78 -3.57 -12.41 9.86
N TYR A 79 -2.24 -12.30 9.92
CA TYR A 79 -1.53 -11.86 11.12
C TYR A 79 -1.98 -10.47 11.56
N PHE A 80 -2.09 -9.51 10.63
CA PHE A 80 -2.56 -8.16 10.91
C PHE A 80 -4.06 -8.08 11.22
N SER A 81 -4.83 -9.03 10.73
CA SER A 81 -6.28 -9.06 10.97
C SER A 81 -6.63 -9.58 12.36
N ALA A 82 -5.77 -10.38 13.00
CA ALA A 82 -5.98 -10.91 14.33
C ALA A 82 -5.92 -9.79 15.38
N PRO A 83 -7.02 -9.51 16.14
CA PRO A 83 -7.04 -8.41 17.09
C PRO A 83 -5.99 -8.57 18.20
N GLY A 84 -5.19 -7.53 18.43
CA GLY A 84 -4.22 -7.48 19.52
C GLY A 84 -2.90 -8.21 19.25
N VAL A 85 -2.81 -9.05 18.21
CA VAL A 85 -1.62 -9.89 17.95
C VAL A 85 -0.47 -9.01 17.44
N ALA A 86 -0.67 -8.35 16.31
CA ALA A 86 0.35 -7.48 15.74
C ALA A 86 0.60 -6.24 16.61
N GLU A 87 -0.44 -5.69 17.27
CA GLU A 87 -0.27 -4.58 18.21
C GLU A 87 0.70 -4.95 19.34
N ALA A 88 0.50 -6.12 19.97
CA ALA A 88 1.34 -6.55 21.09
C ALA A 88 2.80 -6.75 20.69
N GLU A 89 3.06 -7.17 19.46
CA GLU A 89 4.41 -7.28 18.92
C GLU A 89 5.00 -5.90 18.62
N PHE A 90 4.30 -5.08 17.83
CA PHE A 90 4.83 -3.82 17.29
C PHE A 90 5.01 -2.75 18.35
N GLU A 91 4.15 -2.73 19.36
CA GLU A 91 4.18 -1.75 20.44
C GLU A 91 5.17 -2.08 21.55
N ARG A 92 5.77 -3.28 21.53
CA ARG A 92 6.80 -3.67 22.50
C ARG A 92 8.08 -2.84 22.35
N ASP A 93 8.48 -2.57 21.09
CA ASP A 93 9.64 -1.73 20.75
C ASP A 93 9.32 -1.00 19.43
N ILE A 94 8.65 0.15 19.53
CA ILE A 94 8.23 0.94 18.37
C ILE A 94 9.43 1.38 17.50
N PRO A 95 10.52 1.89 18.06
CA PRO A 95 11.74 2.20 17.29
C PRO A 95 12.25 1.03 16.47
N ALA A 96 12.41 -0.15 17.06
CA ALA A 96 12.88 -1.33 16.35
C ALA A 96 11.86 -1.81 15.29
N THR A 97 10.57 -1.78 15.61
CA THR A 97 9.50 -2.11 14.68
C THR A 97 9.56 -1.28 13.41
N LEU A 98 9.60 0.04 13.57
CA LEU A 98 9.63 0.96 12.42
C LEU A 98 10.93 0.82 11.62
N ARG A 99 12.07 0.73 12.29
CA ARG A 99 13.37 0.57 11.64
C ARG A 99 13.42 -0.70 10.80
N LYS A 100 12.99 -1.83 11.35
CA LYS A 100 12.95 -3.13 10.65
C LYS A 100 12.01 -3.09 9.45
N ILE A 101 10.77 -2.63 9.63
CA ILE A 101 9.76 -2.58 8.56
C ILE A 101 10.21 -1.62 7.45
N TYR A 102 10.66 -0.42 7.79
CA TYR A 102 11.14 0.54 6.80
C TYR A 102 12.31 -0.01 5.99
N PHE A 103 13.29 -0.60 6.66
CA PHE A 103 14.43 -1.19 5.99
C PHE A 103 14.04 -2.39 5.12
N CYS A 104 13.35 -3.38 5.70
CA CYS A 104 13.02 -4.62 4.99
C CYS A 104 12.04 -4.43 3.83
N ALA A 105 11.21 -3.38 3.85
CA ALA A 105 10.34 -3.05 2.73
C ALA A 105 11.00 -2.13 1.68
N SER A 106 12.19 -1.58 1.96
CA SER A 106 12.88 -0.69 1.04
C SER A 106 13.72 -1.41 -0.01
N GLY A 107 14.14 -0.65 -1.02
CA GLY A 107 15.10 -1.11 -2.03
C GLY A 107 16.50 -1.35 -1.47
N ALA A 108 16.82 -0.88 -0.26
CA ALA A 108 18.08 -1.15 0.41
C ALA A 108 18.30 -2.65 0.70
N MET A 109 17.23 -3.44 0.78
CA MET A 109 17.29 -4.90 0.86
C MET A 109 17.71 -5.57 -0.45
N GLY A 110 17.68 -4.85 -1.58
CA GLY A 110 17.98 -5.41 -2.89
C GLY A 110 16.83 -6.24 -3.49
N PRO A 111 17.15 -7.08 -4.51
CA PRO A 111 16.17 -7.89 -5.22
C PRO A 111 15.38 -8.83 -4.29
N ARG A 112 14.12 -9.05 -4.63
CA ARG A 112 13.23 -9.97 -3.92
C ARG A 112 13.31 -11.36 -4.54
N ASP A 113 14.29 -12.15 -4.13
CA ASP A 113 14.61 -13.51 -4.64
C ASP A 113 14.10 -14.58 -3.70
N GLY A 114 13.19 -14.55 -2.95
CA GLY A 114 12.64 -15.59 -2.07
C GLY A 114 13.46 -15.88 -0.80
N GLY A 115 14.72 -15.51 -0.78
CA GLY A 115 15.57 -15.55 0.42
C GLY A 115 15.60 -14.22 1.19
N THR A 116 15.16 -13.15 0.53
CA THR A 116 15.15 -11.81 1.14
C THR A 116 13.97 -11.66 2.12
N PRO A 117 14.21 -11.24 3.36
CA PRO A 117 13.14 -10.98 4.32
C PRO A 117 12.08 -10.03 3.75
N ASN A 118 10.83 -10.40 3.90
CA ASN A 118 9.70 -9.63 3.37
C ASN A 118 8.65 -9.45 4.47
N PRO A 119 8.42 -8.21 4.96
CA PRO A 119 7.38 -7.93 5.96
C PRO A 119 5.97 -8.24 5.44
N PHE A 120 5.80 -8.37 4.13
CA PHE A 120 4.52 -8.68 3.49
C PHE A 120 4.53 -10.12 2.92
N GLY A 121 4.92 -11.08 3.75
CA GLY A 121 5.03 -12.49 3.42
C GLY A 121 4.34 -13.41 4.41
N MET A 122 4.84 -14.64 4.53
CA MET A 122 4.35 -15.65 5.48
C MET A 122 4.95 -15.40 6.87
N VAL A 123 4.11 -15.34 7.88
CA VAL A 123 4.47 -15.16 9.29
C VAL A 123 4.30 -16.49 10.01
N PRO A 124 5.32 -17.02 10.72
CA PRO A 124 5.20 -18.24 11.50
C PRO A 124 4.15 -18.12 12.62
N ARG A 125 3.33 -19.16 12.82
CA ARG A 125 2.30 -19.15 13.89
C ARG A 125 2.88 -19.16 15.30
N GLY A 126 4.09 -19.67 15.46
CA GLY A 126 4.79 -19.70 16.75
C GLY A 126 5.71 -18.51 17.02
N GLY A 127 5.72 -17.50 16.10
CA GLY A 127 6.56 -16.32 16.19
C GLY A 127 5.82 -15.06 15.73
N GLY A 128 6.57 -13.96 15.64
CA GLY A 128 6.09 -12.68 15.14
C GLY A 128 6.60 -12.36 13.74
N LEU A 129 6.05 -11.32 13.15
CA LEU A 129 6.52 -10.80 11.88
C LEU A 129 7.94 -10.25 12.00
N LEU A 130 8.23 -9.54 13.08
CA LEU A 130 9.52 -8.88 13.30
C LEU A 130 10.67 -9.85 13.58
N ASP A 131 10.37 -11.10 13.97
CA ASP A 131 11.40 -12.11 14.25
C ASP A 131 12.17 -12.49 12.98
N SER A 132 11.52 -12.46 11.82
CA SER A 132 12.13 -12.76 10.51
C SER A 132 12.76 -11.55 9.83
N LEU A 133 12.56 -10.33 10.37
CA LEU A 133 13.04 -9.11 9.72
C LEU A 133 14.42 -8.72 10.23
N THR A 134 15.27 -8.33 9.29
CA THR A 134 16.60 -7.78 9.57
C THR A 134 16.49 -6.43 10.28
N ASP A 135 17.20 -6.30 11.39
CA ASP A 135 17.42 -5.01 12.02
C ASP A 135 18.70 -4.39 11.43
N PRO A 136 18.61 -3.28 10.69
CA PRO A 136 19.77 -2.72 10.03
C PRO A 136 20.72 -2.09 11.04
N THR A 137 22.03 -2.25 10.80
CA THR A 137 23.07 -1.61 11.62
C THR A 137 23.18 -0.09 11.39
N ALA A 138 22.66 0.39 10.26
CA ALA A 138 22.54 1.81 9.92
C ALA A 138 21.24 2.05 9.15
N LEU A 139 20.65 3.23 9.31
CA LEU A 139 19.47 3.62 8.55
C LEU A 139 19.81 3.74 7.06
N PRO A 140 18.88 3.37 6.14
CA PRO A 140 19.08 3.58 4.72
C PRO A 140 19.19 5.08 4.41
N PRO A 141 19.91 5.48 3.35
CA PRO A 141 20.23 6.90 3.07
C PRO A 141 18.98 7.80 2.94
N TRP A 142 17.85 7.24 2.57
CA TRP A 142 16.59 7.98 2.39
C TRP A 142 15.85 8.26 3.71
N LEU A 143 16.20 7.57 4.81
CA LEU A 143 15.54 7.68 6.11
C LEU A 143 16.47 8.38 7.13
N GLY A 144 16.25 9.67 7.36
CA GLY A 144 16.99 10.39 8.38
C GLY A 144 16.59 9.99 9.81
N ALA A 145 17.52 10.11 10.76
CA ALA A 145 17.24 9.80 12.16
C ALA A 145 16.07 10.65 12.71
N ALA A 146 15.99 11.91 12.32
CA ALA A 146 14.89 12.81 12.71
C ALA A 146 13.53 12.39 12.11
N ASP A 147 13.53 11.77 10.93
CA ASP A 147 12.30 11.27 10.30
C ASP A 147 11.79 10.02 11.01
N LEU A 148 12.72 9.11 11.35
CA LEU A 148 12.39 7.95 12.15
C LEU A 148 11.84 8.36 13.52
N GLU A 149 12.48 9.30 14.19
CA GLU A 149 12.04 9.80 15.49
C GLU A 149 10.63 10.40 15.43
N ARG A 150 10.31 11.21 14.40
CA ARG A 150 8.95 11.73 14.19
C ARG A 150 7.92 10.61 14.04
N SER A 151 8.29 9.56 13.31
CA SER A 151 7.43 8.37 13.14
C SER A 151 7.24 7.64 14.46
N VAL A 152 8.31 7.42 15.22
CA VAL A 152 8.26 6.81 16.57
C VAL A 152 7.30 7.58 17.47
N GLN A 153 7.45 8.90 17.56
CA GLN A 153 6.57 9.75 18.37
C GLN A 153 5.10 9.67 17.93
N ALA A 154 4.85 9.62 16.62
CA ALA A 154 3.50 9.48 16.10
C ALA A 154 2.88 8.14 16.52
N TYR A 155 3.59 7.02 16.31
CA TYR A 155 3.10 5.69 16.68
C TYR A 155 3.03 5.47 18.19
N THR A 156 3.91 6.10 18.98
CA THR A 156 3.81 6.09 20.45
C THR A 156 2.49 6.72 20.92
N ARG A 157 2.02 7.76 20.23
CA ARG A 157 0.73 8.39 20.57
C ARG A 157 -0.48 7.64 20.04
N SER A 158 -0.40 7.10 18.82
CA SER A 158 -1.56 6.50 18.13
C SER A 158 -1.69 5.00 18.26
N GLY A 159 -0.60 4.30 18.59
CA GLY A 159 -0.48 2.86 18.41
C GLY A 159 -0.57 2.44 16.94
N PHE A 160 -0.56 1.13 16.71
CA PHE A 160 -0.65 0.54 15.34
C PHE A 160 -2.09 0.14 14.96
N ARG A 161 -3.03 0.14 15.88
CA ARG A 161 -4.41 -0.34 15.67
C ARG A 161 -5.10 0.31 14.47
N GLY A 162 -4.91 1.63 14.27
CA GLY A 162 -5.52 2.36 13.17
C GLY A 162 -5.11 1.80 11.81
N GLY A 163 -3.81 1.60 11.59
CA GLY A 163 -3.25 0.99 10.39
C GLY A 163 -3.69 -0.45 10.19
N LEU A 164 -3.66 -1.25 11.27
CA LEU A 164 -4.07 -2.66 11.23
C LEU A 164 -5.56 -2.86 10.92
N ASN A 165 -6.40 -1.89 11.22
CA ASN A 165 -7.83 -1.95 10.89
C ASN A 165 -8.13 -1.98 9.39
N TYR A 166 -7.22 -1.53 8.52
CA TYR A 166 -7.37 -1.70 7.08
C TYR A 166 -7.44 -3.18 6.71
N TYR A 167 -6.58 -4.00 7.31
CA TYR A 167 -6.54 -5.45 7.08
C TYR A 167 -7.75 -6.18 7.68
N ARG A 168 -8.25 -5.73 8.84
CA ARG A 168 -9.45 -6.28 9.52
C ARG A 168 -10.72 -6.05 8.73
N ASN A 169 -10.73 -5.07 7.85
CA ASN A 169 -11.90 -4.75 7.03
C ASN A 169 -11.85 -5.35 5.62
N LEU A 170 -10.83 -6.16 5.27
CA LEU A 170 -10.66 -6.70 3.92
C LEU A 170 -11.90 -7.43 3.41
N ASP A 171 -12.47 -8.36 4.18
CA ASP A 171 -13.66 -9.11 3.78
C ASP A 171 -14.90 -8.23 3.67
N GLY A 172 -15.09 -7.32 4.63
CA GLY A 172 -16.19 -6.36 4.58
C GLY A 172 -16.09 -5.41 3.38
N ASN A 173 -14.87 -5.00 3.02
CA ASN A 173 -14.61 -4.22 1.83
C ASN A 173 -14.90 -5.02 0.55
N TRP A 174 -14.46 -6.28 0.50
CA TRP A 174 -14.75 -7.17 -0.61
C TRP A 174 -16.26 -7.38 -0.84
N GLN A 175 -17.03 -7.56 0.24
CA GLN A 175 -18.50 -7.64 0.16
C GLN A 175 -19.08 -6.34 -0.41
N ALA A 176 -18.60 -5.21 0.09
CA ALA A 176 -19.05 -3.90 -0.33
C ALA A 176 -18.75 -3.60 -1.80
N GLN A 177 -17.61 -4.06 -2.31
CA GLN A 177 -17.20 -3.89 -3.70
C GLN A 177 -18.11 -4.64 -4.70
N ALA A 178 -18.94 -5.56 -4.25
CA ALA A 178 -19.90 -6.24 -5.13
C ALA A 178 -20.81 -5.26 -5.90
N ALA A 179 -21.17 -4.14 -5.28
CA ALA A 179 -21.97 -3.09 -5.90
C ALA A 179 -21.24 -2.33 -7.04
N PHE A 180 -19.92 -2.45 -7.08
CA PHE A 180 -19.04 -1.75 -8.03
C PHE A 180 -18.31 -2.73 -8.96
N ALA A 181 -18.67 -4.02 -8.91
CA ALA A 181 -18.07 -5.04 -9.76
C ALA A 181 -18.26 -4.67 -11.24
N GLY A 182 -17.17 -4.70 -12.00
CA GLY A 182 -17.17 -4.34 -13.43
C GLY A 182 -17.03 -2.84 -13.74
N LEU A 183 -17.08 -1.94 -12.75
CA LEU A 183 -16.72 -0.55 -12.99
C LEU A 183 -15.22 -0.43 -13.28
N ARG A 184 -14.89 0.47 -14.21
CA ARG A 184 -13.52 0.81 -14.60
C ARG A 184 -13.12 2.18 -14.07
N ILE A 185 -11.85 2.50 -14.16
CA ILE A 185 -11.31 3.84 -13.92
C ILE A 185 -11.41 4.61 -15.24
N GLU A 186 -12.41 5.46 -15.36
CA GLU A 186 -12.68 6.23 -16.60
C GLU A 186 -11.88 7.56 -16.65
N VAL A 187 -11.11 7.87 -15.63
CA VAL A 187 -10.28 9.07 -15.58
C VAL A 187 -8.80 8.73 -15.89
N PRO A 188 -8.00 9.71 -16.34
CA PRO A 188 -6.57 9.51 -16.55
C PRO A 188 -5.89 8.90 -15.34
N ALA A 189 -5.02 7.90 -15.57
CA ALA A 189 -4.36 7.16 -14.52
C ALA A 189 -2.85 7.04 -14.76
N LEU A 190 -2.08 7.06 -13.66
CA LEU A 190 -0.66 6.77 -13.63
C LEU A 190 -0.40 5.69 -12.57
N TYR A 191 0.46 4.73 -12.87
CA TYR A 191 0.96 3.75 -11.91
C TYR A 191 2.48 3.76 -11.82
N LEU A 192 3.00 3.81 -10.59
CA LEU A 192 4.43 3.72 -10.32
C LEU A 192 4.68 2.62 -9.28
N VAL A 193 5.75 1.84 -9.47
CA VAL A 193 6.15 0.82 -8.50
C VAL A 193 7.67 0.74 -8.41
N GLY A 194 8.20 0.49 -7.22
CA GLY A 194 9.62 0.25 -7.05
C GLY A 194 10.03 -1.12 -7.60
N GLU A 195 11.19 -1.22 -8.24
CA GLU A 195 11.73 -2.48 -8.78
C GLU A 195 11.82 -3.58 -7.71
N TYR A 196 12.14 -3.16 -6.48
CA TYR A 196 12.29 -4.05 -5.32
C TYR A 196 11.11 -3.97 -4.35
N ASP A 197 9.95 -3.48 -4.81
CA ASP A 197 8.74 -3.43 -3.98
C ASP A 197 8.34 -4.85 -3.55
N THR A 198 8.03 -4.98 -2.27
CA THR A 198 7.59 -6.23 -1.64
C THR A 198 6.32 -6.80 -2.28
N GLY A 199 5.46 -5.94 -2.79
CA GLY A 199 4.24 -6.30 -3.50
C GLY A 199 4.51 -7.09 -4.79
N LEU A 200 5.62 -6.80 -5.49
CA LEU A 200 5.99 -7.52 -6.71
C LEU A 200 6.38 -8.98 -6.47
N ALA A 201 6.77 -9.32 -5.24
CA ALA A 201 7.07 -10.70 -4.84
C ALA A 201 5.80 -11.53 -4.55
N ILE A 202 4.62 -10.92 -4.50
CA ILE A 202 3.36 -11.63 -4.32
C ILE A 202 3.03 -12.39 -5.61
N PRO A 203 2.78 -13.72 -5.55
CA PRO A 203 2.45 -14.50 -6.74
C PRO A 203 1.25 -13.90 -7.49
N GLY A 204 1.37 -13.77 -8.81
CA GLY A 204 0.32 -13.21 -9.67
C GLY A 204 0.31 -11.67 -9.78
N MET A 205 1.13 -10.95 -9.01
CA MET A 205 1.09 -9.49 -9.01
C MET A 205 1.49 -8.89 -10.37
N ARG A 206 2.48 -9.47 -11.06
CA ARG A 206 2.89 -8.98 -12.39
C ARG A 206 1.75 -9.13 -13.41
N GLN A 207 1.02 -10.26 -13.38
CA GLN A 207 -0.15 -10.47 -14.24
C GLN A 207 -1.27 -9.46 -13.95
N ILE A 208 -1.46 -9.08 -12.69
CA ILE A 208 -2.42 -8.02 -12.29
C ILE A 208 -1.99 -6.67 -12.88
N ILE A 209 -0.71 -6.33 -12.79
CA ILE A 209 -0.18 -5.08 -13.36
C ILE A 209 -0.36 -5.05 -14.89
N ASP A 210 -0.02 -6.15 -15.57
CA ASP A 210 -0.19 -6.26 -17.03
C ASP A 210 -1.65 -6.16 -17.47
N ALA A 211 -2.58 -6.58 -16.61
CA ALA A 211 -4.01 -6.51 -16.88
C ALA A 211 -4.65 -5.15 -16.52
N MET A 212 -3.92 -4.22 -15.88
CA MET A 212 -4.47 -2.92 -15.48
C MET A 212 -5.17 -2.13 -16.59
N PRO A 213 -4.70 -2.13 -17.87
CA PRO A 213 -5.40 -1.41 -18.94
C PRO A 213 -6.83 -1.88 -19.18
N LEU A 214 -7.20 -3.10 -18.78
CA LEU A 214 -8.57 -3.58 -18.84
C LEU A 214 -9.49 -2.89 -17.83
N LEU A 215 -8.92 -2.47 -16.69
CA LEU A 215 -9.63 -1.82 -15.59
C LEU A 215 -9.47 -0.30 -15.59
N ALA A 216 -8.40 0.21 -16.20
CA ALA A 216 -8.09 1.63 -16.34
C ALA A 216 -7.69 1.92 -17.80
N PRO A 217 -8.67 2.07 -18.73
CA PRO A 217 -8.40 2.22 -20.16
C PRO A 217 -7.60 3.50 -20.51
N ASP A 218 -7.67 4.56 -19.71
CA ASP A 218 -6.79 5.75 -19.86
C ASP A 218 -5.58 5.69 -18.90
N LEU A 219 -4.94 4.52 -18.81
CA LEU A 219 -3.67 4.37 -18.10
C LEU A 219 -2.54 4.98 -18.94
N ARG A 220 -2.16 6.20 -18.61
CA ARG A 220 -1.16 7.01 -19.35
C ARG A 220 0.29 6.64 -19.05
N GLY A 221 0.53 5.85 -18.00
CA GLY A 221 1.85 5.34 -17.65
C GLY A 221 1.77 4.24 -16.61
N SER A 222 2.64 3.24 -16.80
CA SER A 222 2.93 2.19 -15.82
C SER A 222 4.46 2.05 -15.79
N GLN A 223 5.10 2.51 -14.70
CA GLN A 223 6.56 2.63 -14.65
C GLN A 223 7.13 1.92 -13.43
N VAL A 224 8.23 1.23 -13.65
CA VAL A 224 9.07 0.64 -12.60
C VAL A 224 10.21 1.60 -12.28
N ILE A 225 10.31 2.03 -11.04
CA ILE A 225 11.37 2.91 -10.55
C ILE A 225 12.56 2.04 -10.10
N ALA A 226 13.66 2.18 -10.81
CA ALA A 226 14.84 1.34 -10.60
C ALA A 226 15.37 1.44 -9.17
N ARG A 227 15.71 0.32 -8.58
CA ARG A 227 16.31 0.15 -7.25
C ARG A 227 15.50 0.68 -6.07
N ALA A 228 14.31 1.26 -6.28
CA ALA A 228 13.40 1.65 -5.23
C ALA A 228 12.59 0.44 -4.73
N GLY A 229 12.22 0.46 -3.45
CA GLY A 229 11.31 -0.49 -2.83
C GLY A 229 9.92 0.10 -2.64
N HIS A 230 9.32 -0.24 -1.52
CA HIS A 230 7.93 0.15 -1.19
C HIS A 230 7.76 1.65 -0.88
N TRP A 231 8.80 2.29 -0.38
CA TRP A 231 8.80 3.72 -0.02
C TRP A 231 9.32 4.59 -1.17
N LEU A 232 8.92 4.27 -2.41
CA LEU A 232 9.53 4.80 -3.63
C LEU A 232 9.54 6.34 -3.69
N GLN A 233 8.57 7.03 -3.09
CA GLN A 233 8.53 8.49 -3.04
C GLN A 233 9.61 9.10 -2.13
N GLN A 234 10.10 8.35 -1.14
CA GLN A 234 11.24 8.73 -0.30
C GLN A 234 12.56 8.18 -0.82
N GLU A 235 12.54 7.00 -1.43
CA GLU A 235 13.73 6.33 -1.93
C GLU A 235 14.25 6.93 -3.26
N ALA A 236 13.33 7.37 -4.12
CA ALA A 236 13.62 7.92 -5.44
C ALA A 236 12.76 9.17 -5.75
N PRO A 237 12.83 10.23 -4.93
CA PRO A 237 11.94 11.40 -5.04
C PRO A 237 12.02 12.09 -6.41
N ASP A 238 13.20 12.17 -7.01
CA ASP A 238 13.38 12.85 -8.29
C ASP A 238 12.64 12.12 -9.42
N ALA A 239 12.74 10.79 -9.47
CA ALA A 239 12.06 9.98 -10.48
C ALA A 239 10.54 10.01 -10.29
N VAL A 240 10.07 9.89 -9.05
CA VAL A 240 8.65 9.95 -8.73
C VAL A 240 8.07 11.33 -9.05
N ASN A 241 8.75 12.41 -8.64
CA ASN A 241 8.31 13.77 -8.91
C ASN A 241 8.29 14.07 -10.41
N ALA A 242 9.32 13.63 -11.17
CA ALA A 242 9.35 13.81 -12.61
C ALA A 242 8.15 13.14 -13.29
N ALA A 243 7.84 11.90 -12.92
CA ALA A 243 6.69 11.16 -13.46
C ALA A 243 5.36 11.84 -13.09
N LEU A 244 5.18 12.24 -11.82
CA LEU A 244 3.97 12.91 -11.36
C LEU A 244 3.78 14.27 -12.05
N VAL A 245 4.82 15.09 -12.15
CA VAL A 245 4.74 16.41 -12.80
C VAL A 245 4.44 16.27 -14.30
N ALA A 246 5.07 15.30 -14.98
CA ALA A 246 4.78 15.03 -16.39
C ALA A 246 3.31 14.59 -16.58
N PHE A 247 2.81 13.71 -15.73
CA PHE A 247 1.41 13.27 -15.73
C PHE A 247 0.44 14.45 -15.50
N LEU A 248 0.68 15.25 -14.46
CA LEU A 248 -0.18 16.38 -14.11
C LEU A 248 -0.24 17.46 -15.20
N ARG A 249 0.87 17.70 -15.92
CA ARG A 249 0.93 18.65 -17.05
C ARG A 249 0.18 18.16 -18.29
N ALA A 250 -0.06 16.85 -18.39
CA ALA A 250 -0.77 16.24 -19.50
C ALA A 250 -2.29 16.08 -19.23
N LEU A 251 -2.80 16.54 -18.08
CA LEU A 251 -4.23 16.54 -17.74
C LEU A 251 -4.97 17.74 -18.34
#